data_4d7396dac50c648c6eb9eaf1a5f9e446
#
_entry.id   4d7396dac50c648c6eb9eaf1a5f9e446
#
_cell.length_a   1.000
_cell.length_b   1.000
_cell.length_c   1.000
_cell.angle_alpha   90.00
_cell.angle_beta   90.00
_cell.angle_gamma   90.00
#
_symmetry.space_group_name_H-M   'P 1'
#
loop_
_entity.id
_entity.type
_entity.pdbx_description
1 polymer ?
#
loop_
_entity_poly.entity_id
_entity_poly.type
_entity_poly.pdbx_seq_one_letter_code
_entity_poly.pdbx_strand_id
1 'polypeptide(L)'
;GEEWDSKRVYVWFEAVQGYYTCARIWASRYASKESHPDGDAAWERWWRVSDNGESPKHIYFMGKDNIPFHTIIWPAIIMGLNASDSSAVSHTPGIGDLVLEENVSANEYLMLQGGQFSKSRRHAVWLPSYLEQYDADALRYYLSINMPETHDTDFRWDEYVDRVNNELIGTYGNFVHRVMTLAHRLSSEGGNPLTQYDSPRDHGVTI
;
A
#
# COMPACT_ATOMS: atom_id res chain seq x y z
N GLY A 1 3.16 0.48 -41.38
CA GLY A 1 4.07 0.90 -42.43
C GLY A 1 5.32 1.53 -41.83
N GLU A 2 6.28 1.84 -42.65
CA GLU A 2 7.61 2.36 -42.28
C GLU A 2 7.58 3.61 -41.37
N GLU A 3 6.55 4.43 -41.45
CA GLU A 3 6.38 5.63 -40.62
C GLU A 3 6.32 5.31 -39.13
N TRP A 4 5.82 4.14 -38.75
CA TRP A 4 5.64 3.76 -37.35
C TRP A 4 6.79 2.93 -36.79
N ASP A 5 7.68 2.39 -37.64
CA ASP A 5 8.76 1.49 -37.19
C ASP A 5 9.79 2.18 -36.28
N SER A 6 9.93 3.51 -36.39
CA SER A 6 10.78 4.33 -35.54
C SER A 6 10.09 4.81 -34.25
N LYS A 7 8.77 4.67 -34.13
CA LYS A 7 8.02 5.12 -32.98
C LYS A 7 8.13 4.12 -31.85
N ARG A 8 7.88 4.60 -30.64
CA ARG A 8 7.81 3.79 -29.42
C ARG A 8 6.51 4.09 -28.72
N VAL A 9 5.85 3.06 -28.21
CA VAL A 9 4.68 3.20 -27.34
C VAL A 9 5.15 3.69 -25.99
N TYR A 10 4.48 4.70 -25.46
CA TYR A 10 4.76 5.19 -24.13
C TYR A 10 4.19 4.20 -23.09
N VAL A 11 5.09 3.49 -22.45
CA VAL A 11 4.75 2.33 -21.59
C VAL A 11 3.78 2.67 -20.44
N TRP A 12 3.82 3.88 -19.92
CA TRP A 12 2.93 4.28 -18.82
C TRP A 12 1.47 4.38 -19.22
N PHE A 13 1.17 4.56 -20.51
CA PHE A 13 -0.22 4.52 -20.98
C PHE A 13 -0.85 3.14 -20.77
N GLU A 14 -0.10 2.08 -21.02
CA GLU A 14 -0.61 0.72 -20.81
C GLU A 14 -0.35 0.21 -19.38
N ALA A 15 0.72 0.65 -18.74
CA ALA A 15 1.15 0.13 -17.44
C ALA A 15 0.09 0.35 -16.34
N VAL A 16 -0.70 1.43 -16.42
CA VAL A 16 -1.73 1.74 -15.45
C VAL A 16 -2.85 0.68 -15.39
N GLN A 17 -3.12 -0.02 -16.49
CA GLN A 17 -4.10 -1.14 -16.50
C GLN A 17 -3.59 -2.40 -15.80
N GLY A 18 -2.32 -2.42 -15.37
CA GLY A 18 -1.70 -3.55 -14.68
C GLY A 18 -2.47 -3.99 -13.44
N TYR A 19 -3.09 -3.09 -12.71
CA TYR A 19 -3.95 -3.42 -11.56
C TYR A 19 -5.09 -4.36 -11.94
N TYR A 20 -5.84 -3.99 -12.97
CA TYR A 20 -6.93 -4.80 -13.51
C TYR A 20 -6.44 -6.13 -14.08
N THR A 21 -5.35 -6.09 -14.85
CA THR A 21 -4.73 -7.28 -15.44
C THR A 21 -4.29 -8.26 -14.36
N CYS A 22 -3.66 -7.78 -13.28
CA CYS A 22 -3.24 -8.62 -12.16
C CYS A 22 -4.42 -9.28 -11.45
N ALA A 23 -5.53 -8.57 -11.24
CA ALA A 23 -6.72 -9.13 -10.64
C ALA A 23 -7.31 -10.27 -11.50
N ARG A 24 -7.35 -10.10 -12.83
CA ARG A 24 -7.82 -11.13 -13.75
C ARG A 24 -6.89 -12.35 -13.82
N ILE A 25 -5.58 -12.12 -13.85
CA ILE A 25 -4.58 -13.20 -13.81
C ILE A 25 -4.69 -13.98 -12.50
N TRP A 26 -4.85 -13.28 -11.38
CA TRP A 26 -5.06 -13.93 -10.09
C TRP A 26 -6.31 -14.82 -10.12
N ALA A 27 -7.44 -14.30 -10.56
CA ALA A 27 -8.67 -15.08 -10.63
C ALA A 27 -8.52 -16.33 -11.51
N SER A 28 -7.93 -16.18 -12.69
CA SER A 28 -7.78 -17.32 -13.62
C SER A 28 -6.77 -18.38 -13.16
N ARG A 29 -5.79 -18.03 -12.35
CA ARG A 29 -4.71 -18.95 -11.93
C ARG A 29 -4.90 -19.54 -10.53
N TYR A 30 -5.49 -18.77 -9.61
CA TYR A 30 -5.45 -19.09 -8.19
C TYR A 30 -6.86 -19.17 -7.55
N ALA A 31 -7.88 -18.53 -8.12
CA ALA A 31 -9.23 -18.59 -7.62
C ALA A 31 -9.97 -19.80 -8.24
N SER A 32 -9.68 -21.00 -7.78
CA SER A 32 -10.47 -22.17 -8.16
C SER A 32 -11.81 -22.16 -7.43
N LYS A 33 -12.81 -22.88 -7.97
CA LYS A 33 -14.11 -23.04 -7.30
C LYS A 33 -14.02 -23.69 -5.91
N GLU A 34 -12.91 -24.40 -5.63
CA GLU A 34 -12.65 -24.99 -4.32
C GLU A 34 -12.11 -23.95 -3.31
N SER A 35 -11.32 -22.98 -3.78
CA SER A 35 -10.72 -21.93 -2.95
C SER A 35 -11.54 -20.64 -2.91
N HIS A 36 -12.38 -20.40 -3.94
CA HIS A 36 -13.18 -19.20 -4.07
C HIS A 36 -14.50 -19.49 -4.79
N PRO A 37 -15.67 -19.09 -4.23
CA PRO A 37 -16.99 -19.46 -4.77
C PRO A 37 -17.21 -18.99 -6.21
N ASP A 38 -16.63 -17.86 -6.61
CA ASP A 38 -16.82 -17.26 -7.93
C ASP A 38 -15.80 -17.78 -8.97
N GLY A 39 -14.77 -18.54 -8.56
CA GLY A 39 -13.77 -19.09 -9.46
C GLY A 39 -13.11 -18.01 -10.33
N ASP A 40 -13.12 -18.22 -11.65
CA ASP A 40 -12.49 -17.28 -12.62
C ASP A 40 -13.13 -15.89 -12.64
N ALA A 41 -14.34 -15.73 -12.14
CA ALA A 41 -15.04 -14.46 -12.02
C ALA A 41 -14.74 -13.72 -10.71
N ALA A 42 -13.91 -14.28 -9.83
CA ALA A 42 -13.61 -13.72 -8.51
C ALA A 42 -13.04 -12.29 -8.55
N TRP A 43 -12.45 -11.86 -9.66
CA TRP A 43 -11.98 -10.49 -9.87
C TRP A 43 -13.12 -9.47 -9.93
N GLU A 44 -14.33 -9.87 -10.36
CA GLU A 44 -15.46 -8.97 -10.58
C GLU A 44 -15.91 -8.29 -9.30
N ARG A 45 -15.91 -8.99 -8.18
CA ARG A 45 -16.24 -8.42 -6.87
C ARG A 45 -15.36 -7.24 -6.42
N TRP A 46 -14.18 -7.12 -7.03
CA TRP A 46 -13.22 -6.05 -6.72
C TRP A 46 -13.26 -4.92 -7.75
N TRP A 47 -13.86 -5.15 -8.92
CA TRP A 47 -13.76 -4.22 -10.05
C TRP A 47 -15.10 -3.79 -10.61
N ARG A 48 -16.19 -4.46 -10.27
CA ARG A 48 -17.51 -4.17 -10.82
C ARG A 48 -18.51 -3.76 -9.75
N VAL A 49 -19.48 -2.94 -10.15
CA VAL A 49 -20.68 -2.73 -9.35
C VAL A 49 -21.44 -4.07 -9.27
N SER A 50 -21.82 -4.48 -8.07
CA SER A 50 -22.57 -5.71 -7.86
C SER A 50 -24.05 -5.53 -8.23
N ASP A 51 -24.76 -6.63 -8.46
CA ASP A 51 -26.18 -6.63 -8.82
C ASP A 51 -27.08 -5.94 -7.77
N ASN A 52 -26.65 -5.88 -6.52
CA ASN A 52 -27.36 -5.17 -5.45
C ASN A 52 -27.02 -3.67 -5.38
N GLY A 53 -26.19 -3.17 -6.30
CA GLY A 53 -25.75 -1.78 -6.36
C GLY A 53 -24.59 -1.41 -5.45
N GLU A 54 -23.99 -2.35 -4.73
CA GLU A 54 -22.78 -2.11 -3.97
C GLU A 54 -21.57 -1.98 -4.89
N SER A 55 -20.74 -0.97 -4.63
CA SER A 55 -19.53 -0.69 -5.41
C SER A 55 -18.28 -0.89 -4.54
N PRO A 56 -17.28 -1.64 -5.02
CA PRO A 56 -16.00 -1.69 -4.34
C PRO A 56 -15.31 -0.33 -4.37
N LYS A 57 -14.53 -0.05 -3.32
CA LYS A 57 -13.81 1.21 -3.19
C LYS A 57 -12.36 1.01 -3.62
N HIS A 58 -11.93 1.79 -4.62
CA HIS A 58 -10.55 1.80 -5.09
C HIS A 58 -9.81 2.99 -4.52
N ILE A 59 -8.76 2.72 -3.76
CA ILE A 59 -7.84 3.72 -3.23
C ILE A 59 -6.44 3.40 -3.76
N TYR A 60 -5.85 4.34 -4.49
CA TYR A 60 -4.52 4.19 -5.07
C TYR A 60 -3.50 4.98 -4.26
N PHE A 61 -2.39 4.32 -3.91
CA PHE A 61 -1.25 4.93 -3.23
C PHE A 61 -0.06 5.01 -4.18
N MET A 62 0.55 6.18 -4.30
CA MET A 62 1.62 6.41 -5.29
C MET A 62 2.52 7.57 -4.94
N GLY A 63 3.63 7.73 -5.67
CA GLY A 63 4.40 8.97 -5.70
C GLY A 63 3.70 10.03 -6.56
N LYS A 64 3.91 11.29 -6.23
CA LYS A 64 3.24 12.46 -6.84
C LYS A 64 3.33 12.55 -8.37
N ASP A 65 4.38 12.04 -8.97
CA ASP A 65 4.60 12.02 -10.42
C ASP A 65 3.67 11.06 -11.17
N ASN A 66 3.00 10.14 -10.45
CA ASN A 66 2.04 9.19 -11.03
C ASN A 66 0.58 9.68 -10.96
N ILE A 67 0.32 10.82 -10.34
CA ILE A 67 -1.04 11.37 -10.20
C ILE A 67 -1.77 11.46 -11.56
N PRO A 68 -1.19 12.05 -12.64
CA PRO A 68 -1.90 12.18 -13.90
C PRO A 68 -2.33 10.86 -14.53
N PHE A 69 -1.54 9.79 -14.32
CA PHE A 69 -1.88 8.47 -14.84
C PHE A 69 -3.07 7.85 -14.14
N HIS A 70 -3.27 8.15 -12.87
CA HIS A 70 -4.33 7.58 -12.04
C HIS A 70 -5.57 8.47 -11.96
N THR A 71 -5.44 9.77 -12.17
CA THR A 71 -6.59 10.71 -12.10
C THR A 71 -7.13 11.12 -13.47
N ILE A 72 -6.39 10.88 -14.55
CA ILE A 72 -6.80 11.28 -15.90
C ILE A 72 -6.80 10.07 -16.84
N ILE A 73 -5.67 9.40 -17.01
CA ILE A 73 -5.52 8.36 -18.04
C ILE A 73 -6.30 7.10 -17.65
N TRP A 74 -6.15 6.63 -16.43
CA TRP A 74 -6.83 5.42 -15.96
C TRP A 74 -8.35 5.57 -15.92
N PRO A 75 -8.92 6.63 -15.34
CA PRO A 75 -10.36 6.88 -15.43
C PRO A 75 -10.86 6.97 -16.86
N ALA A 76 -10.13 7.64 -17.75
CA ALA A 76 -10.52 7.73 -19.16
C ALA A 76 -10.57 6.36 -19.85
N ILE A 77 -9.63 5.47 -19.54
CA ILE A 77 -9.63 4.09 -20.05
C ILE A 77 -10.86 3.33 -19.51
N ILE A 78 -11.12 3.38 -18.20
CA ILE A 78 -12.28 2.72 -17.59
C ILE A 78 -13.59 3.26 -18.18
N MET A 79 -13.74 4.57 -18.30
CA MET A 79 -14.94 5.19 -18.89
C MET A 79 -15.11 4.79 -20.36
N GLY A 80 -14.02 4.71 -21.12
CA GLY A 80 -14.05 4.24 -22.51
C GLY A 80 -14.48 2.76 -22.60
N LEU A 81 -14.03 1.92 -21.70
CA LEU A 81 -14.44 0.51 -21.62
C LEU A 81 -15.92 0.39 -21.25
N ASN A 82 -16.39 1.13 -20.26
CA ASN A 82 -17.79 1.13 -19.85
C ASN A 82 -18.72 1.65 -20.96
N ALA A 83 -18.29 2.66 -21.72
CA ALA A 83 -19.06 3.21 -22.85
C ALA A 83 -19.12 2.26 -24.06
N SER A 84 -18.08 1.46 -24.29
CA SER A 84 -18.03 0.53 -25.44
C SER A 84 -19.00 -0.64 -25.33
N ASP A 85 -19.42 -0.99 -24.12
CA ASP A 85 -20.40 -2.06 -23.89
C ASP A 85 -21.83 -1.64 -24.28
N SER A 86 -22.10 -0.34 -24.37
CA SER A 86 -23.41 0.20 -24.80
C SER A 86 -23.61 0.30 -26.31
N SER A 87 -22.60 0.09 -27.13
CA SER A 87 -22.65 0.12 -28.58
C SER A 87 -22.08 -1.15 -29.18
N ALA A 88 -22.86 -1.84 -29.99
CA ALA A 88 -22.70 -3.04 -30.80
C ALA A 88 -21.31 -3.43 -31.36
N VAL A 89 -20.20 -3.06 -30.76
CA VAL A 89 -18.85 -3.39 -31.17
C VAL A 89 -18.25 -4.36 -30.16
N SER A 90 -18.35 -5.63 -30.51
CA SER A 90 -17.63 -6.75 -29.91
C SER A 90 -17.96 -7.02 -28.43
N HIS A 91 -18.84 -7.96 -28.22
CA HIS A 91 -19.05 -8.62 -26.90
C HIS A 91 -17.76 -9.27 -26.40
N THR A 92 -16.94 -8.50 -25.71
CA THR A 92 -16.02 -9.11 -24.75
C THR A 92 -16.80 -9.24 -23.45
N PRO A 93 -17.23 -10.44 -23.05
CA PRO A 93 -17.97 -10.61 -21.82
C PRO A 93 -17.17 -10.08 -20.64
N GLY A 94 -17.74 -9.18 -19.86
CA GLY A 94 -17.15 -8.75 -18.61
C GLY A 94 -16.38 -7.42 -18.65
N ILE A 95 -16.64 -6.51 -19.57
CA ILE A 95 -16.04 -5.17 -19.62
C ILE A 95 -17.10 -4.12 -19.35
N GLY A 96 -18.10 -4.11 -18.82
CA GLY A 96 -19.02 -3.05 -18.41
C GLY A 96 -19.04 -2.91 -16.89
N ASP A 97 -19.44 -1.74 -16.43
CA ASP A 97 -19.65 -1.42 -15.01
C ASP A 97 -18.39 -1.52 -14.13
N LEU A 98 -17.21 -1.28 -14.72
CA LEU A 98 -15.98 -1.13 -13.96
C LEU A 98 -16.04 0.13 -13.11
N VAL A 99 -15.64 0.00 -11.84
CA VAL A 99 -15.64 1.13 -10.91
C VAL A 99 -14.45 2.04 -11.12
N LEU A 100 -14.68 3.33 -10.96
CA LEU A 100 -13.64 4.35 -10.92
C LEU A 100 -12.97 4.40 -9.55
N GLU A 101 -11.84 5.06 -9.47
CA GLU A 101 -11.18 5.34 -8.20
C GLU A 101 -12.03 6.25 -7.30
N GLU A 102 -12.07 5.94 -6.02
CA GLU A 102 -12.67 6.79 -4.99
C GLU A 102 -11.66 7.82 -4.48
N ASN A 103 -10.39 7.40 -4.35
CA ASN A 103 -9.34 8.27 -3.84
C ASN A 103 -7.96 7.90 -4.40
N VAL A 104 -7.14 8.92 -4.59
CA VAL A 104 -5.73 8.80 -4.96
C VAL A 104 -4.90 9.49 -3.88
N SER A 105 -4.20 8.68 -3.08
CA SER A 105 -3.28 9.14 -2.04
C SER A 105 -1.86 9.19 -2.60
N ALA A 106 -1.30 10.39 -2.74
CA ALA A 106 0.02 10.58 -3.30
C ALA A 106 1.01 11.05 -2.25
N ASN A 107 2.20 10.46 -2.26
CA ASN A 107 3.32 10.87 -1.43
C ASN A 107 4.25 11.81 -2.20
N GLU A 108 4.92 12.68 -1.46
CA GLU A 108 6.08 13.42 -1.89
C GLU A 108 7.30 12.49 -2.01
N TYR A 109 8.50 13.03 -2.33
CA TYR A 109 9.67 12.19 -2.48
C TYR A 109 10.41 11.96 -1.16
N LEU A 110 10.85 10.72 -0.96
CA LEU A 110 11.91 10.41 0.00
C LEU A 110 13.25 10.53 -0.73
N MET A 111 14.10 11.40 -0.25
CA MET A 111 15.47 11.60 -0.73
C MET A 111 16.43 10.71 0.07
N LEU A 112 17.67 10.61 -0.36
CA LEU A 112 18.76 9.94 0.35
C LEU A 112 19.97 10.87 0.42
N GLN A 113 20.36 11.29 1.62
CA GLN A 113 21.53 12.15 1.85
C GLN A 113 21.55 13.39 0.93
N GLY A 114 20.39 14.05 0.78
CA GLY A 114 20.21 15.22 -0.06
C GLY A 114 20.08 14.95 -1.56
N GLY A 115 20.07 13.69 -2.00
CA GLY A 115 19.96 13.30 -3.39
C GLY A 115 18.77 12.37 -3.67
N GLN A 116 18.31 12.33 -4.92
CA GLN A 116 17.26 11.38 -5.30
C GLN A 116 17.81 9.95 -5.35
N PHE A 117 17.01 8.97 -4.92
CA PHE A 117 17.32 7.57 -5.11
C PHE A 117 17.55 7.26 -6.60
N SER A 118 18.61 6.52 -6.90
CA SER A 118 18.97 6.16 -8.27
C SER A 118 19.66 4.81 -8.34
N LYS A 119 19.01 3.84 -8.97
CA LYS A 119 19.61 2.52 -9.21
C LYS A 119 20.83 2.61 -10.12
N SER A 120 20.76 3.38 -11.19
CA SER A 120 21.85 3.53 -12.16
C SER A 120 23.09 4.19 -11.57
N ARG A 121 22.92 5.14 -10.66
CA ARG A 121 24.01 5.81 -9.93
C ARG A 121 24.43 5.07 -8.67
N ARG A 122 23.80 3.93 -8.35
CA ARG A 122 23.99 3.18 -7.10
C ARG A 122 23.80 4.02 -5.84
N HIS A 123 22.96 5.04 -5.93
CA HIS A 123 22.57 5.89 -4.81
C HIS A 123 21.25 5.38 -4.22
N ALA A 124 21.32 4.35 -3.40
CA ALA A 124 20.17 3.69 -2.83
C ALA A 124 20.55 2.90 -1.59
N VAL A 125 19.59 2.67 -0.70
CA VAL A 125 19.69 1.68 0.38
C VAL A 125 19.16 0.35 -0.17
N TRP A 126 20.04 -0.64 -0.28
CA TRP A 126 19.69 -1.96 -0.77
C TRP A 126 19.17 -2.79 0.40
N LEU A 127 17.85 -3.04 0.43
CA LEU A 127 17.20 -3.72 1.53
C LEU A 127 17.78 -5.09 1.88
N PRO A 128 18.13 -5.98 0.93
CA PRO A 128 18.79 -7.24 1.29
C PRO A 128 20.07 -7.04 2.10
N SER A 129 20.96 -6.17 1.62
CA SER A 129 22.24 -5.89 2.32
C SER A 129 22.05 -5.17 3.65
N TYR A 130 21.02 -4.32 3.75
CA TYR A 130 20.65 -3.68 5.00
C TYR A 130 20.18 -4.71 6.03
N LEU A 131 19.28 -5.63 5.65
CA LEU A 131 18.68 -6.63 6.53
C LEU A 131 19.67 -7.74 6.97
N GLU A 132 20.79 -7.89 6.29
CA GLU A 132 21.89 -8.76 6.74
C GLU A 132 22.62 -8.19 7.98
N GLN A 133 22.54 -6.88 8.21
CA GLN A 133 23.33 -6.19 9.22
C GLN A 133 22.48 -5.51 10.30
N TYR A 134 21.26 -5.14 9.97
CA TYR A 134 20.40 -4.30 10.82
C TYR A 134 18.98 -4.87 10.91
N ASP A 135 18.28 -4.48 11.98
CA ASP A 135 16.92 -4.89 12.23
C ASP A 135 15.90 -4.14 11.37
N ALA A 136 14.89 -4.86 10.89
CA ALA A 136 13.83 -4.32 10.07
C ALA A 136 12.96 -3.29 10.81
N ASP A 137 12.74 -3.47 12.10
CA ASP A 137 11.84 -2.62 12.88
C ASP A 137 12.44 -1.24 13.13
N ALA A 138 13.75 -1.14 13.27
CA ALA A 138 14.44 0.15 13.34
C ALA A 138 14.26 0.97 12.05
N LEU A 139 14.36 0.32 10.89
CA LEU A 139 14.11 0.96 9.60
C LEU A 139 12.64 1.37 9.44
N ARG A 140 11.72 0.47 9.78
CA ARG A 140 10.27 0.77 9.73
C ARG A 140 9.91 1.96 10.60
N TYR A 141 10.45 2.02 11.82
CA TYR A 141 10.25 3.15 12.72
C TYR A 141 10.69 4.46 12.07
N TYR A 142 11.94 4.51 11.58
CA TYR A 142 12.49 5.73 10.99
C TYR A 142 11.72 6.17 9.73
N LEU A 143 11.38 5.22 8.85
CA LEU A 143 10.57 5.53 7.67
C LEU A 143 9.17 6.04 8.03
N SER A 144 8.57 5.52 9.10
CA SER A 144 7.23 5.94 9.54
C SER A 144 7.22 7.36 10.11
N ILE A 145 8.25 7.75 10.87
CA ILE A 145 8.34 9.11 11.45
C ILE A 145 8.86 10.15 10.44
N ASN A 146 9.48 9.69 9.35
CA ASN A 146 10.05 10.53 8.29
C ASN A 146 9.29 10.37 6.95
N MET A 147 8.00 10.04 7.04
CA MET A 147 7.15 9.81 5.88
C MET A 147 6.94 11.10 5.06
N PRO A 148 7.17 11.08 3.74
CA PRO A 148 7.01 12.26 2.89
C PRO A 148 5.52 12.50 2.53
N GLU A 149 4.69 12.86 3.50
CA GLU A 149 3.25 13.05 3.29
C GLU A 149 2.92 14.39 2.61
N THR A 150 3.53 15.48 3.08
CA THR A 150 3.19 16.85 2.66
C THR A 150 4.35 17.62 2.04
N HIS A 151 5.56 17.12 2.17
CA HIS A 151 6.77 17.68 1.61
C HIS A 151 7.82 16.59 1.42
N ASP A 152 8.81 16.85 0.56
CA ASP A 152 9.93 15.92 0.37
C ASP A 152 10.70 15.76 1.69
N THR A 153 11.04 14.53 2.05
CA THR A 153 11.85 14.20 3.21
C THR A 153 13.18 13.58 2.79
N ASP A 154 14.15 13.52 3.69
CA ASP A 154 15.48 13.01 3.39
C ASP A 154 15.85 11.88 4.35
N PHE A 155 16.24 10.73 3.81
CA PHE A 155 16.82 9.65 4.59
C PHE A 155 18.28 9.98 4.87
N ARG A 156 18.60 10.24 6.14
CA ARG A 156 19.94 10.55 6.61
C ARG A 156 20.40 9.51 7.61
N TRP A 157 21.58 8.94 7.40
CA TRP A 157 22.12 7.92 8.30
C TRP A 157 22.40 8.43 9.73
N ASP A 158 22.90 9.65 9.85
CA ASP A 158 23.11 10.29 11.15
C ASP A 158 21.80 10.46 11.92
N GLU A 159 20.79 10.98 11.27
CA GLU A 159 19.46 11.15 11.86
C GLU A 159 18.79 9.80 12.15
N TYR A 160 18.91 8.81 11.26
CA TYR A 160 18.44 7.45 11.50
C TYR A 160 18.99 6.89 12.82
N VAL A 161 20.31 6.97 13.02
CA VAL A 161 20.98 6.49 14.24
C VAL A 161 20.48 7.23 15.48
N ASP A 162 20.38 8.56 15.39
CA ASP A 162 19.91 9.38 16.50
C ASP A 162 18.46 9.08 16.88
N ARG A 163 17.55 8.97 15.92
CA ARG A 163 16.15 8.68 16.16
C ARG A 163 15.94 7.27 16.74
N VAL A 164 16.61 6.27 16.18
CA VAL A 164 16.53 4.89 16.69
C VAL A 164 17.05 4.81 18.11
N ASN A 165 18.20 5.40 18.41
CA ASN A 165 18.79 5.32 19.75
C ASN A 165 18.02 6.14 20.79
N ASN A 166 17.64 7.37 20.49
CA ASN A 166 17.05 8.27 21.48
C ASN A 166 15.54 8.09 21.62
N GLU A 167 14.83 7.82 20.52
CA GLU A 167 13.37 7.71 20.52
C GLU A 167 12.91 6.27 20.67
N LEU A 168 13.30 5.37 19.72
CA LEU A 168 12.83 3.99 19.75
C LEU A 168 13.40 3.23 20.96
N ILE A 169 14.70 3.29 21.19
CA ILE A 169 15.34 2.57 22.30
C ILE A 169 15.25 3.37 23.58
N GLY A 170 15.73 4.61 23.57
CA GLY A 170 15.89 5.45 24.76
C GLY A 170 14.56 5.88 25.38
N THR A 171 13.55 6.16 24.59
CA THR A 171 12.23 6.58 25.10
C THR A 171 11.25 5.42 25.17
N TYR A 172 10.87 4.85 24.02
CA TYR A 172 9.87 3.80 23.95
C TYR A 172 10.36 2.50 24.59
N GLY A 173 11.54 2.02 24.25
CA GLY A 173 12.13 0.81 24.82
C GLY A 173 12.31 0.91 26.33
N ASN A 174 12.76 2.05 26.84
CA ASN A 174 12.90 2.31 28.27
C ASN A 174 11.51 2.33 28.97
N PHE A 175 10.49 2.92 28.36
CA PHE A 175 9.11 2.86 28.86
C PHE A 175 8.63 1.43 28.99
N VAL A 176 8.72 0.64 27.92
CA VAL A 176 8.32 -0.78 27.93
C VAL A 176 9.07 -1.57 28.99
N HIS A 177 10.41 -1.41 29.04
CA HIS A 177 11.24 -2.09 30.02
C HIS A 177 10.84 -1.77 31.47
N ARG A 178 10.57 -0.50 31.79
CA ARG A 178 10.12 -0.08 33.13
C ARG A 178 8.77 -0.66 33.47
N VAL A 179 7.81 -0.62 32.56
CA VAL A 179 6.46 -1.19 32.76
C VAL A 179 6.55 -2.69 33.03
N MET A 180 7.29 -3.41 32.18
CA MET A 180 7.45 -4.87 32.32
C MET A 180 8.19 -5.25 33.61
N THR A 181 9.22 -4.49 33.98
CA THR A 181 9.95 -4.72 35.24
C THR A 181 9.06 -4.49 36.45
N LEU A 182 8.25 -3.43 36.42
CA LEU A 182 7.30 -3.16 37.51
C LEU A 182 6.21 -4.22 37.60
N ALA A 183 5.62 -4.60 36.44
CA ALA A 183 4.62 -5.65 36.35
C ALA A 183 5.15 -7.00 36.89
N HIS A 184 6.40 -7.36 36.51
CA HIS A 184 7.04 -8.58 37.03
C HIS A 184 7.26 -8.55 38.51
N ARG A 185 7.70 -7.41 39.10
CA ARG A 185 7.88 -7.25 40.53
C ARG A 185 6.56 -7.42 41.27
N LEU A 186 5.49 -6.75 40.82
CA LEU A 186 4.17 -6.86 41.46
C LEU A 186 3.62 -8.28 41.35
N SER A 187 3.88 -8.99 40.26
CA SER A 187 3.47 -10.39 40.10
C SER A 187 4.23 -11.34 41.04
N SER A 188 5.52 -11.09 41.27
CA SER A 188 6.36 -11.92 42.18
C SER A 188 6.09 -11.68 43.68
N GLU A 189 5.55 -10.52 44.03
CA GLU A 189 5.15 -10.18 45.43
C GLU A 189 3.75 -10.69 45.82
N GLY A 190 3.14 -11.55 44.98
CA GLY A 190 1.87 -12.24 45.27
C GLY A 190 0.61 -11.54 44.75
N GLY A 191 0.76 -10.45 44.01
CA GLY A 191 -0.32 -9.80 43.28
C GLY A 191 -0.14 -9.96 41.76
N ASN A 192 -1.06 -10.65 41.08
CA ASN A 192 -1.05 -10.59 39.62
C ASN A 192 -1.79 -9.31 39.17
N PRO A 193 -1.09 -8.24 38.72
CA PRO A 193 -1.74 -6.99 38.34
C PRO A 193 -2.72 -7.16 37.16
N LEU A 194 -2.58 -8.24 36.41
CA LEU A 194 -3.47 -8.53 35.27
C LEU A 194 -4.76 -9.23 35.66
N THR A 195 -4.83 -9.85 36.87
CA THR A 195 -6.06 -10.48 37.38
C THR A 195 -6.94 -9.52 38.21
N GLN A 196 -6.40 -8.35 38.56
CA GLN A 196 -7.17 -7.29 39.23
C GLN A 196 -7.75 -6.26 38.24
N TYR A 197 -7.42 -6.37 36.96
CA TYR A 197 -8.04 -5.55 35.95
C TYR A 197 -9.42 -6.12 35.61
N ASP A 198 -10.41 -5.60 36.30
CA ASP A 198 -11.81 -5.80 35.93
C ASP A 198 -11.97 -5.08 34.58
N SER A 199 -12.11 -5.86 33.50
CA SER A 199 -12.33 -5.31 32.17
C SER A 199 -13.44 -4.25 32.24
N PRO A 200 -13.23 -3.02 31.77
CA PRO A 200 -14.32 -2.06 31.73
C PRO A 200 -15.48 -2.73 30.98
N ARG A 201 -16.59 -2.89 31.66
CA ARG A 201 -17.81 -3.42 31.06
C ARG A 201 -18.08 -2.61 29.82
N ASP A 202 -18.24 -3.32 28.75
CA ASP A 202 -18.60 -2.88 27.40
C ASP A 202 -19.58 -1.70 27.45
N HIS A 203 -19.04 -0.48 27.50
CA HIS A 203 -19.81 0.72 27.26
C HIS A 203 -19.77 0.93 25.76
N GLY A 204 -20.68 0.22 25.05
CA GLY A 204 -20.94 0.24 23.63
C GLY A 204 -20.43 1.48 22.91
N VAL A 205 -19.20 1.44 22.45
CA VAL A 205 -18.72 2.29 21.37
C VAL A 205 -18.76 1.41 20.13
N THR A 206 -19.91 1.47 19.47
CA THR A 206 -20.04 1.01 18.08
C THR A 206 -19.29 2.02 17.21
N ILE A 207 -18.21 1.58 16.58
CA ILE A 207 -17.53 2.33 15.51
C ILE A 207 -18.19 1.97 14.19
#